data_4cee93f9b8ede978b0d07144ad81ecde
#
_entry.id   4cee93f9b8ede978b0d07144ad81ecde
#
_cell.length_a   1.000
_cell.length_b   1.000
_cell.length_c   1.000
_cell.angle_alpha   90.00
_cell.angle_beta   90.00
_cell.angle_gamma   90.00
#
_symmetry.space_group_name_H-M   'P 1'
#
loop_
_entity.id
_entity.type
_entity.pdbx_description
1 polymer ?
#
loop_
_entity_poly.entity_id
_entity_poly.type
_entity_poly.pdbx_seq_one_letter_code
_entity_poly.pdbx_strand_id
1 'polypeptide(L)'
;MADFDYKKMRDYVSADPEVSKLREKRTLSWKRIDTLKQSARENIEKMHGLYLAKTAVMQKVQYEPAGHTADEVLEEITGQCSDCWNSDWTNSLDVIFDGQLGCSLVIANLGKQIHKLSEDIQLINGCLGTLEDELQKQFREQFYKDQQTTKEVEL
;
A
#
# COMPACT_ATOMS: atom_id res chain seq x y z
N MET A 1 -14.46 36.78 -33.11
CA MET A 1 -13.56 35.69 -32.76
C MET A 1 -14.37 34.69 -31.97
N ALA A 2 -14.40 33.45 -32.39
CA ALA A 2 -15.03 32.40 -31.55
C ALA A 2 -14.11 32.17 -30.33
N ASP A 3 -14.70 32.12 -29.15
CA ASP A 3 -13.97 31.80 -27.95
C ASP A 3 -13.39 30.39 -28.01
N PHE A 4 -12.20 30.21 -27.44
CA PHE A 4 -11.55 28.91 -27.41
C PHE A 4 -12.39 27.91 -26.59
N ASP A 5 -12.73 26.77 -27.19
CA ASP A 5 -13.58 25.76 -26.56
C ASP A 5 -12.75 24.77 -25.75
N TYR A 6 -12.54 25.09 -24.48
CA TYR A 6 -11.83 24.23 -23.52
C TYR A 6 -12.51 22.88 -23.27
N LYS A 7 -13.83 22.82 -23.43
CA LYS A 7 -14.58 21.56 -23.26
C LYS A 7 -14.26 20.61 -24.39
N LYS A 8 -14.32 21.09 -25.63
CA LYS A 8 -13.96 20.27 -26.81
C LYS A 8 -12.51 19.83 -26.76
N MET A 9 -11.60 20.68 -26.29
CA MET A 9 -10.20 20.29 -26.09
C MET A 9 -10.06 19.13 -25.10
N ARG A 10 -10.73 19.20 -23.95
CA ARG A 10 -10.71 18.11 -22.96
C ARG A 10 -11.31 16.81 -23.50
N ASP A 11 -12.40 16.94 -24.25
CA ASP A 11 -13.07 15.79 -24.89
C ASP A 11 -12.16 15.16 -25.94
N TYR A 12 -11.46 15.96 -26.72
CA TYR A 12 -10.47 15.51 -27.70
C TYR A 12 -9.34 14.71 -27.04
N VAL A 13 -8.74 15.24 -25.97
CA VAL A 13 -7.69 14.56 -25.21
C VAL A 13 -8.21 13.25 -24.61
N SER A 14 -9.39 13.28 -24.01
CA SER A 14 -9.99 12.10 -23.36
C SER A 14 -10.43 11.02 -24.35
N ALA A 15 -10.70 11.37 -25.60
CA ALA A 15 -11.05 10.43 -26.66
C ALA A 15 -9.85 9.68 -27.24
N ASP A 16 -8.63 10.13 -26.94
CA ASP A 16 -7.42 9.45 -27.42
C ASP A 16 -7.29 8.06 -26.77
N PRO A 17 -7.09 6.99 -27.57
CA PRO A 17 -7.05 5.63 -27.04
C PRO A 17 -5.88 5.38 -26.06
N GLU A 18 -4.75 6.02 -26.29
CA GLU A 18 -3.58 5.88 -25.42
C GLU A 18 -3.78 6.58 -24.08
N VAL A 19 -4.37 7.78 -24.08
CA VAL A 19 -4.76 8.48 -22.86
C VAL A 19 -5.73 7.64 -22.04
N SER A 20 -6.75 7.09 -22.69
CA SER A 20 -7.75 6.22 -22.03
C SER A 20 -7.10 4.99 -21.42
N LYS A 21 -6.23 4.30 -22.15
CA LYS A 21 -5.50 3.11 -21.68
C LYS A 21 -4.59 3.41 -20.49
N LEU A 22 -3.85 4.52 -20.52
CA LEU A 22 -2.96 4.91 -19.43
C LEU A 22 -3.75 5.31 -18.18
N ARG A 23 -4.87 6.01 -18.34
CA ARG A 23 -5.77 6.36 -17.21
C ARG A 23 -6.38 5.12 -16.57
N GLU A 24 -6.81 4.15 -17.38
CA GLU A 24 -7.33 2.87 -16.88
C GLU A 24 -6.25 2.11 -16.11
N LYS A 25 -5.06 1.98 -16.66
CA LYS A 25 -3.92 1.32 -16.00
C LYS A 25 -3.59 2.00 -14.66
N ARG A 26 -3.59 3.33 -14.61
CA ARG A 26 -3.39 4.09 -13.38
C ARG A 26 -4.47 3.77 -12.33
N THR A 27 -5.73 3.75 -12.74
CA THR A 27 -6.86 3.44 -11.86
C THR A 27 -6.77 2.02 -11.29
N LEU A 28 -6.42 1.05 -12.12
CA LEU A 28 -6.22 -0.35 -11.68
C LEU A 28 -5.05 -0.46 -10.69
N SER A 29 -3.97 0.26 -10.94
CA SER A 29 -2.82 0.29 -10.02
C SER A 29 -3.19 0.89 -8.65
N TRP A 30 -3.97 1.97 -8.61
CA TRP A 30 -4.49 2.52 -7.36
C TRP A 30 -5.40 1.54 -6.62
N LYS A 31 -6.32 0.89 -7.30
CA LYS A 31 -7.17 -0.14 -6.70
C LYS A 31 -6.34 -1.29 -6.10
N ARG A 32 -5.28 -1.68 -6.80
CA ARG A 32 -4.36 -2.71 -6.29
C ARG A 32 -3.63 -2.25 -5.03
N ILE A 33 -3.14 -1.01 -5.01
CA ILE A 33 -2.52 -0.41 -3.82
C ILE A 33 -3.50 -0.42 -2.64
N ASP A 34 -4.75 -0.04 -2.84
CA ASP A 34 -5.76 -0.03 -1.78
C ASP A 34 -5.99 -1.44 -1.20
N THR A 35 -6.05 -2.45 -2.06
CA THR A 35 -6.16 -3.85 -1.62
C THR A 35 -4.94 -4.30 -0.80
N LEU A 36 -3.73 -3.95 -1.25
CA LEU A 36 -2.50 -4.29 -0.53
C LEU A 36 -2.39 -3.54 0.81
N LYS A 37 -2.82 -2.27 0.86
CA LYS A 37 -2.90 -1.50 2.09
C LYS A 37 -3.87 -2.11 3.10
N GLN A 38 -5.02 -2.61 2.64
CA GLN A 38 -5.97 -3.29 3.51
C GLN A 38 -5.36 -4.56 4.11
N SER A 39 -4.70 -5.37 3.30
CA SER A 39 -3.98 -6.56 3.77
C SER A 39 -2.87 -6.21 4.76
N ALA A 40 -2.14 -5.11 4.53
CA ALA A 40 -1.13 -4.63 5.47
C ALA A 40 -1.74 -4.21 6.81
N ARG A 41 -2.87 -3.49 6.80
CA ARG A 41 -3.59 -3.12 8.04
C ARG A 41 -3.99 -4.34 8.85
N GLU A 42 -4.54 -5.36 8.22
CA GLU A 42 -4.94 -6.60 8.89
C GLU A 42 -3.75 -7.30 9.56
N ASN A 43 -2.59 -7.31 8.92
CA ASN A 43 -1.37 -7.86 9.50
C ASN A 43 -0.80 -6.98 10.63
N ILE A 44 -0.92 -5.65 10.54
CA ILE A 44 -0.54 -4.73 11.62
C ILE A 44 -1.45 -4.93 12.84
N GLU A 45 -2.75 -5.09 12.65
CA GLU A 45 -3.71 -5.40 13.72
C GLU A 45 -3.39 -6.74 14.38
N LYS A 46 -3.04 -7.74 13.60
CA LYS A 46 -2.56 -9.04 14.09
C LYS A 46 -1.30 -8.91 14.94
N MET A 47 -0.32 -8.13 14.47
CA MET A 47 0.90 -7.84 15.25
C MET A 47 0.58 -7.13 16.55
N HIS A 48 -0.35 -6.18 16.53
CA HIS A 48 -0.78 -5.49 17.74
C HIS A 48 -1.41 -6.45 18.76
N GLY A 49 -2.27 -7.35 18.29
CA GLY A 49 -2.85 -8.41 19.14
C GLY A 49 -1.79 -9.33 19.74
N LEU A 50 -0.79 -9.73 18.95
CA LEU A 50 0.34 -10.52 19.42
C LEU A 50 1.20 -9.76 20.42
N TYR A 51 1.40 -8.47 20.24
CA TYR A 51 2.11 -7.62 21.19
C TYR A 51 1.37 -7.56 22.55
N LEU A 52 0.06 -7.40 22.55
CA LEU A 52 -0.74 -7.41 23.77
C LEU A 52 -0.67 -8.77 24.46
N ALA A 53 -0.77 -9.87 23.70
CA ALA A 53 -0.60 -11.22 24.23
C ALA A 53 0.79 -11.43 24.84
N LYS A 54 1.84 -10.97 24.16
CA LYS A 54 3.22 -10.99 24.67
C LYS A 54 3.32 -10.25 26.00
N THR A 55 2.75 -9.05 26.10
CA THR A 55 2.76 -8.26 27.32
C THR A 55 2.09 -9.00 28.47
N ALA A 56 0.94 -9.64 28.24
CA ALA A 56 0.25 -10.42 29.24
C ALA A 56 1.09 -11.62 29.71
N VAL A 57 1.72 -12.37 28.79
CA VAL A 57 2.60 -13.48 29.13
C VAL A 57 3.83 -13.00 29.88
N MET A 58 4.45 -11.90 29.45
CA MET A 58 5.62 -11.32 30.14
C MET A 58 5.30 -10.84 31.53
N GLN A 59 4.14 -10.27 31.78
CA GLN A 59 3.67 -9.94 33.13
C GLN A 59 3.57 -11.18 34.00
N LYS A 60 3.01 -12.28 33.46
CA LYS A 60 2.93 -13.55 34.14
C LYS A 60 4.31 -14.09 34.51
N VAL A 61 5.25 -14.09 33.54
CA VAL A 61 6.65 -14.49 33.76
C VAL A 61 7.34 -13.63 34.82
N GLN A 62 7.02 -12.35 34.88
CA GLN A 62 7.62 -11.43 35.86
C GLN A 62 7.10 -11.65 37.29
N TYR A 63 5.83 -12.00 37.45
CA TYR A 63 5.20 -12.09 38.77
C TYR A 63 5.15 -13.53 39.32
N GLU A 64 4.97 -14.56 38.48
CA GLU A 64 4.94 -15.94 38.93
C GLU A 64 6.28 -16.41 39.56
N PRO A 65 7.48 -16.01 39.03
CA PRO A 65 8.75 -16.34 39.65
C PRO A 65 9.00 -15.70 41.02
N ALA A 66 8.23 -14.70 41.43
CA ALA A 66 8.47 -13.88 42.62
C ALA A 66 8.49 -14.65 43.96
N GLY A 67 8.07 -15.87 44.03
CA GLY A 67 8.13 -16.75 45.19
C GLY A 67 9.07 -17.94 45.01
N HIS A 68 9.79 -18.00 43.89
CA HIS A 68 10.60 -19.15 43.49
C HIS A 68 12.10 -18.82 43.42
N THR A 69 12.95 -19.82 43.62
CA THR A 69 14.39 -19.69 43.39
C THR A 69 14.73 -19.66 41.90
N ALA A 70 15.94 -19.18 41.56
CA ALA A 70 16.39 -19.20 40.16
C ALA A 70 16.43 -20.62 39.57
N ASP A 71 16.79 -21.62 40.37
CA ASP A 71 16.84 -23.01 39.95
C ASP A 71 15.44 -23.57 39.67
N GLU A 72 14.43 -23.24 40.48
CA GLU A 72 13.03 -23.59 40.25
C GLU A 72 12.50 -22.96 38.95
N VAL A 73 12.81 -21.71 38.73
CA VAL A 73 12.43 -21.03 37.47
C VAL A 73 13.12 -21.66 36.25
N LEU A 74 14.41 -22.01 36.39
CA LEU A 74 15.16 -22.65 35.32
C LEU A 74 14.60 -24.04 34.99
N GLU A 75 14.27 -24.85 36.00
CA GLU A 75 13.66 -26.14 35.83
C GLU A 75 12.31 -26.04 35.12
N GLU A 76 11.51 -25.05 35.46
CA GLU A 76 10.25 -24.74 34.82
C GLU A 76 10.42 -24.38 33.34
N ILE A 77 11.36 -23.48 33.04
CA ILE A 77 11.65 -23.05 31.67
C ILE A 77 12.15 -24.21 30.82
N THR A 78 12.95 -25.10 31.37
CA THR A 78 13.51 -26.24 30.64
C THR A 78 12.57 -27.45 30.60
N GLY A 79 11.41 -27.36 31.27
CA GLY A 79 10.45 -28.46 31.36
C GLY A 79 10.93 -29.67 32.16
N GLN A 80 11.92 -29.49 33.03
CA GLN A 80 12.52 -30.56 33.86
C GLN A 80 11.92 -30.64 35.26
N CYS A 81 11.00 -29.75 35.58
CA CYS A 81 10.30 -29.72 36.86
C CYS A 81 9.15 -30.70 36.88
N SER A 82 9.08 -31.54 37.92
CA SER A 82 7.99 -32.52 38.10
C SER A 82 6.74 -31.90 38.71
N ASP A 83 6.87 -30.79 39.47
CA ASP A 83 5.80 -30.08 40.16
C ASP A 83 5.62 -28.64 39.59
N CYS A 84 5.56 -28.56 38.26
CA CYS A 84 5.47 -27.31 37.55
C CYS A 84 4.19 -26.52 37.86
N TRP A 85 4.37 -25.25 38.18
CA TRP A 85 3.28 -24.28 38.38
C TRP A 85 2.72 -23.70 37.09
N ASN A 86 2.88 -24.31 36.00
CA ASN A 86 2.46 -23.99 34.65
C ASN A 86 3.50 -23.27 33.80
N SER A 87 4.08 -24.02 32.88
CA SER A 87 5.14 -23.61 31.98
C SER A 87 4.68 -23.27 30.56
N ASP A 88 3.39 -23.25 30.30
CA ASP A 88 2.86 -23.01 28.94
C ASP A 88 3.25 -21.65 28.38
N TRP A 89 3.68 -20.73 29.25
CA TRP A 89 4.11 -19.41 28.82
C TRP A 89 5.35 -19.43 27.93
N THR A 90 6.28 -20.39 28.10
CA THR A 90 7.45 -20.52 27.20
C THR A 90 7.00 -20.86 25.79
N ASN A 91 6.12 -21.83 25.63
CA ASN A 91 5.55 -22.21 24.35
C ASN A 91 4.69 -21.08 23.77
N SER A 92 3.97 -20.35 24.62
CA SER A 92 3.20 -19.20 24.20
C SER A 92 4.07 -18.06 23.65
N LEU A 93 5.24 -17.82 24.24
CA LEU A 93 6.19 -16.83 23.72
C LEU A 93 6.73 -17.24 22.37
N ASP A 94 7.11 -18.49 22.18
CA ASP A 94 7.58 -18.99 20.88
C ASP A 94 6.53 -18.79 19.79
N VAL A 95 5.28 -19.15 20.03
CA VAL A 95 4.17 -18.92 19.09
C VAL A 95 3.96 -17.44 18.79
N ILE A 96 4.06 -16.59 19.81
CA ILE A 96 3.91 -15.14 19.65
C ILE A 96 5.06 -14.56 18.80
N PHE A 97 6.32 -14.95 19.09
CA PHE A 97 7.47 -14.48 18.33
C PHE A 97 7.44 -14.94 16.87
N ASP A 98 7.08 -16.19 16.62
CA ASP A 98 6.91 -16.72 15.26
C ASP A 98 5.79 -16.00 14.53
N GLY A 99 4.67 -15.73 15.19
CA GLY A 99 3.56 -14.98 14.64
C GLY A 99 3.95 -13.53 14.31
N GLN A 100 4.69 -12.86 15.19
CA GLN A 100 5.19 -11.50 14.96
C GLN A 100 6.17 -11.46 13.78
N LEU A 101 7.09 -12.41 13.68
CA LEU A 101 8.01 -12.53 12.56
C LEU A 101 7.26 -12.74 11.25
N GLY A 102 6.30 -13.67 11.23
CA GLY A 102 5.47 -13.94 10.06
C GLY A 102 4.73 -12.70 9.57
N CYS A 103 4.06 -11.98 10.47
CA CYS A 103 3.37 -10.72 10.13
C CYS A 103 4.35 -9.66 9.62
N SER A 104 5.53 -9.52 10.23
CA SER A 104 6.55 -8.56 9.81
C SER A 104 7.04 -8.83 8.40
N LEU A 105 7.28 -10.09 8.04
CA LEU A 105 7.69 -10.48 6.69
C LEU A 105 6.60 -10.20 5.66
N VAL A 106 5.35 -10.48 5.99
CA VAL A 106 4.20 -10.16 5.12
C VAL A 106 4.08 -8.66 4.92
N ILE A 107 4.14 -7.86 5.97
CA ILE A 107 4.07 -6.40 5.90
C ILE A 107 5.20 -5.83 5.05
N ALA A 108 6.43 -6.31 5.23
CA ALA A 108 7.58 -5.88 4.45
C ALA A 108 7.41 -6.18 2.96
N ASN A 109 6.90 -7.36 2.62
CA ASN A 109 6.62 -7.76 1.23
C ASN A 109 5.51 -6.91 0.61
N LEU A 110 4.41 -6.67 1.33
CA LEU A 110 3.33 -5.80 0.89
C LEU A 110 3.83 -4.36 0.67
N GLY A 111 4.67 -3.86 1.57
CA GLY A 111 5.30 -2.54 1.43
C GLY A 111 6.13 -2.40 0.15
N LYS A 112 6.92 -3.41 -0.18
CA LYS A 112 7.69 -3.44 -1.45
C LYS A 112 6.78 -3.44 -2.68
N GLN A 113 5.69 -4.19 -2.66
CA GLN A 113 4.73 -4.22 -3.77
C GLN A 113 4.02 -2.88 -3.94
N ILE A 114 3.60 -2.24 -2.84
CA ILE A 114 2.99 -0.91 -2.85
C ILE A 114 3.96 0.12 -3.42
N HIS A 115 5.21 0.09 -2.98
CA HIS A 115 6.25 1.01 -3.46
C HIS A 115 6.45 0.88 -4.98
N LYS A 116 6.58 -0.34 -5.48
CA LYS A 116 6.73 -0.60 -6.92
C LYS A 116 5.53 -0.09 -7.72
N LEU A 117 4.31 -0.33 -7.26
CA LEU A 117 3.11 0.19 -7.93
C LEU A 117 3.05 1.72 -7.89
N SER A 118 3.53 2.35 -6.81
CA SER A 118 3.61 3.81 -6.70
C SER A 118 4.61 4.38 -7.71
N GLU A 119 5.75 3.74 -7.91
CA GLU A 119 6.72 4.12 -8.96
C GLU A 119 6.11 3.96 -10.36
N ASP A 120 5.41 2.86 -10.62
CA ASP A 120 4.71 2.65 -11.89
C ASP A 120 3.67 3.75 -12.16
N ILE A 121 2.91 4.17 -11.14
CA ILE A 121 1.95 5.27 -11.25
C ILE A 121 2.65 6.60 -11.56
N GLN A 122 3.80 6.88 -10.97
CA GLN A 122 4.57 8.07 -11.27
C GLN A 122 5.03 8.08 -12.75
N LEU A 123 5.47 6.94 -13.27
CA LEU A 123 5.82 6.80 -14.68
C LEU A 123 4.61 7.01 -15.59
N ILE A 124 3.47 6.42 -15.25
CA ILE A 124 2.22 6.63 -16.00
C ILE A 124 1.82 8.11 -15.98
N ASN A 125 1.91 8.78 -14.85
CA ASN A 125 1.59 10.20 -14.73
C ASN A 125 2.52 11.06 -15.60
N GLY A 126 3.81 10.73 -15.66
CA GLY A 126 4.76 11.40 -16.56
C GLY A 126 4.40 11.21 -18.03
N CYS A 127 4.10 9.99 -18.44
CA CYS A 127 3.67 9.69 -19.81
C CYS A 127 2.34 10.39 -20.17
N LEU A 128 1.37 10.37 -19.25
CA LEU A 128 0.10 11.06 -19.43
C LEU A 128 0.28 12.56 -19.57
N GLY A 129 1.09 13.19 -18.72
CA GLY A 129 1.34 14.63 -18.80
C GLY A 129 1.91 15.03 -20.15
N THR A 130 2.92 14.32 -20.63
CA THR A 130 3.52 14.58 -21.96
C THR A 130 2.53 14.38 -23.09
N LEU A 131 1.78 13.29 -23.08
CA LEU A 131 0.82 12.97 -24.14
C LEU A 131 -0.37 13.95 -24.15
N GLU A 132 -0.89 14.29 -22.99
CA GLU A 132 -1.99 15.26 -22.85
C GLU A 132 -1.56 16.65 -23.32
N ASP A 133 -0.34 17.09 -23.00
CA ASP A 133 0.21 18.36 -23.46
C ASP A 133 0.38 18.40 -24.98
N GLU A 134 0.86 17.33 -25.59
CA GLU A 134 0.99 17.20 -27.04
C GLU A 134 -0.38 17.25 -27.73
N LEU A 135 -1.36 16.53 -27.22
CA LEU A 135 -2.72 16.51 -27.77
C LEU A 135 -3.42 17.87 -27.62
N GLN A 136 -3.25 18.54 -26.49
CA GLN A 136 -3.74 19.90 -26.29
C GLN A 136 -3.12 20.89 -27.28
N LYS A 137 -1.83 20.76 -27.54
CA LYS A 137 -1.12 21.57 -28.53
C LYS A 137 -1.67 21.32 -29.93
N GLN A 138 -1.85 20.08 -30.35
CA GLN A 138 -2.42 19.70 -31.63
C GLN A 138 -3.83 20.27 -31.81
N PHE A 139 -4.67 20.15 -30.77
CA PHE A 139 -6.02 20.70 -30.79
C PHE A 139 -6.03 22.23 -30.98
N ARG A 140 -5.16 22.95 -30.28
CA ARG A 140 -5.03 24.41 -30.41
C ARG A 140 -4.59 24.81 -31.81
N GLU A 141 -3.58 24.14 -32.34
CA GLU A 141 -3.06 24.41 -33.69
C GLU A 141 -4.15 24.22 -34.75
N GLN A 142 -4.94 23.14 -34.64
CA GLN A 142 -6.03 22.88 -35.55
C GLN A 142 -7.16 23.93 -35.41
N PHE A 143 -7.54 24.28 -34.18
CA PHE A 143 -8.55 25.29 -33.90
C PHE A 143 -8.20 26.65 -34.55
N TYR A 144 -6.97 27.09 -34.42
CA TYR A 144 -6.53 28.37 -35.03
C TYR A 144 -6.41 28.29 -36.54
N LYS A 145 -6.01 27.17 -37.10
CA LYS A 145 -5.99 26.96 -38.56
C LYS A 145 -7.40 27.03 -39.15
N ASP A 146 -8.33 26.37 -38.52
CA ASP A 146 -9.74 26.38 -38.96
C ASP A 146 -10.36 27.76 -38.91
N GLN A 147 -10.00 28.58 -37.91
CA GLN A 147 -10.42 29.99 -37.84
C GLN A 147 -9.84 30.86 -38.96
N GLN A 148 -8.59 30.64 -39.34
CA GLN A 148 -7.94 31.38 -40.44
C GLN A 148 -8.59 31.03 -41.79
N THR A 149 -8.85 29.75 -42.03
CA THR A 149 -9.50 29.30 -43.27
C THR A 149 -10.94 29.83 -43.39
N THR A 150 -11.67 29.91 -42.28
CA THR A 150 -13.03 30.51 -42.28
C THR A 150 -13.01 31.99 -42.64
N LYS A 151 -12.01 32.74 -42.17
CA LYS A 151 -11.86 34.17 -42.52
C LYS A 151 -11.47 34.41 -43.98
N GLU A 152 -10.69 33.53 -44.59
CA GLU A 152 -10.27 33.62 -45.98
C GLU A 152 -11.48 33.29 -46.93
N VAL A 153 -12.42 32.46 -46.51
CA VAL A 153 -13.60 32.13 -47.29
C VAL A 153 -14.70 33.21 -47.21
N GLU A 154 -14.74 34.00 -46.12
CA GLU A 154 -15.67 35.11 -45.92
C GLU A 154 -15.23 36.41 -46.61
N LEU A 155 -14.04 36.44 -47.15
CA LEU A 155 -13.52 37.55 -47.97
C LEU A 155 -13.69 37.28 -49.46
#